data_d196b82765d62348237667a2d0db8173
#
_entry.id   d196b82765d62348237667a2d0db8173
#
_cell.length_a   1.000
_cell.length_b   1.000
_cell.length_c   1.000
_cell.angle_alpha   90.00
_cell.angle_beta   90.00
_cell.angle_gamma   90.00
#
_symmetry.space_group_name_H-M   'P 1'
#
loop_
_entity.id
_entity.type
_entity.pdbx_description
1 polymer ?
#
loop_
_entity_poly.entity_id
_entity_poly.type
_entity_poly.pdbx_seq_one_letter_code
_entity_poly.pdbx_strand_id
1 'polypeptide(L)'
;MGQCENGDGAGTRARVWKTCPGQARRSVFPPEVRAQATALACSLPKEKGVALSRWSLAEIVKRLQALQIAPAISTSTVWRWFQADKLKPWRFHSWQHILDRQKFLERARPILEVYEKAVELLRNGVWAVCVDEKTSIQARQLEQEPVPAKPEQPVHVAPRYKRQGALQLFAGLSVADGYKYGQTSERKRFIDFQAFLLQVIFPEALRRKVHTLILILDNGPTHAPKRLESWLQEQVKLNNWPLTIKVLWLPTHTSWLNQIELWFSVLQRKLLTPNHFNSLTELAQSIMEFIRCENLSPKPIQWSYTVQKLETKLGTVL
;
A
#
# COMPACT_ATOMS: atom_id res chain seq x y z
N MET A 1 62.57 60.73 19.69
CA MET A 1 62.87 61.33 18.33
C MET A 1 62.86 60.23 17.29
N GLY A 2 62.06 60.42 16.24
CA GLY A 2 62.06 59.75 14.96
C GLY A 2 61.05 58.55 14.89
N GLN A 3 59.87 58.74 14.48
CA GLN A 3 59.17 58.94 13.21
C GLN A 3 59.32 57.75 12.28
N CYS A 4 58.13 57.15 12.03
CA CYS A 4 57.44 56.88 10.70
C CYS A 4 58.14 55.85 9.83
N GLU A 5 57.43 54.94 9.22
CA GLU A 5 56.33 55.13 8.26
C GLU A 5 55.65 53.84 7.91
N ASN A 6 54.44 53.96 7.41
CA ASN A 6 53.49 52.99 6.90
C ASN A 6 54.02 52.05 5.80
N GLY A 7 53.45 50.85 5.73
CA GLY A 7 53.55 49.95 4.59
C GLY A 7 52.41 48.95 4.62
N ASP A 8 51.35 49.24 3.84
CA ASP A 8 50.24 48.36 3.56
C ASP A 8 50.68 47.07 2.88
N GLY A 9 50.16 45.95 3.36
CA GLY A 9 50.35 44.65 2.73
C GLY A 9 49.25 43.69 3.11
N ALA A 10 48.11 43.75 2.42
CA ALA A 10 47.03 42.81 2.55
C ALA A 10 47.51 41.41 2.12
N GLY A 11 47.76 40.54 3.10
CA GLY A 11 48.05 39.13 2.91
C GLY A 11 47.01 38.28 3.64
N THR A 12 46.03 37.85 2.89
CA THR A 12 45.00 36.87 3.36
C THR A 12 45.70 35.57 3.72
N ARG A 13 46.02 35.35 4.98
CA ARG A 13 46.51 34.06 5.45
C ARG A 13 45.31 33.10 5.53
N ALA A 14 45.14 32.27 4.48
CA ALA A 14 44.33 31.07 4.56
C ALA A 14 44.87 30.22 5.73
N ARG A 15 44.07 30.07 6.79
CA ARG A 15 44.34 29.11 7.85
C ARG A 15 44.16 27.71 7.27
N VAL A 16 45.26 27.11 6.86
CA VAL A 16 45.31 25.68 6.58
C VAL A 16 45.12 24.94 7.88
N TRP A 17 43.94 24.44 8.13
CA TRP A 17 43.68 23.49 9.21
C TRP A 17 44.45 22.21 8.86
N LYS A 18 45.64 22.01 9.38
CA LYS A 18 46.30 20.71 9.42
C LYS A 18 45.40 19.80 10.25
N THR A 19 44.67 18.92 9.59
CA THR A 19 44.01 17.80 10.24
C THR A 19 45.09 16.88 10.76
N CYS A 20 45.32 16.90 12.06
CA CYS A 20 46.08 15.85 12.74
C CYS A 20 45.41 14.51 12.43
N PRO A 21 46.14 13.42 12.07
CA PRO A 21 45.56 12.09 11.90
C PRO A 21 44.88 11.75 13.23
N GLY A 22 43.57 11.62 13.17
CA GLY A 22 42.71 11.47 14.33
C GLY A 22 43.12 10.27 15.15
N GLN A 23 43.56 10.53 16.38
CA GLN A 23 43.45 9.51 17.42
C GLN A 23 41.99 9.08 17.45
N ALA A 24 41.72 7.79 17.11
CA ALA A 24 40.42 7.20 17.24
C ALA A 24 39.91 7.50 18.65
N ARG A 25 38.86 8.33 18.77
CA ARG A 25 38.26 8.64 20.07
C ARG A 25 37.94 7.34 20.75
N ARG A 26 38.63 7.03 21.87
CA ARG A 26 38.35 5.82 22.66
C ARG A 26 36.86 5.76 22.92
N SER A 27 36.24 4.62 22.57
CA SER A 27 34.85 4.38 22.86
C SER A 27 34.61 4.56 24.35
N VAL A 28 33.70 5.46 24.71
CA VAL A 28 33.35 5.74 26.12
C VAL A 28 32.75 4.51 26.82
N PHE A 29 32.22 3.58 26.02
CA PHE A 29 31.61 2.35 26.51
C PHE A 29 32.36 1.13 25.97
N PRO A 30 32.55 0.09 26.79
CA PRO A 30 33.17 -1.16 26.35
C PRO A 30 32.31 -1.88 25.29
N PRO A 31 32.91 -2.75 24.43
CA PRO A 31 32.21 -3.46 23.37
C PRO A 31 31.01 -4.29 23.84
N GLU A 32 31.08 -4.80 25.07
CA GLU A 32 30.06 -5.62 25.71
C GLU A 32 28.73 -4.85 25.85
N VAL A 33 28.81 -3.57 26.20
CA VAL A 33 27.64 -2.69 26.34
C VAL A 33 26.93 -2.51 25.00
N ARG A 34 27.71 -2.34 23.92
CA ARG A 34 27.15 -2.29 22.56
C ARG A 34 26.50 -3.62 22.18
N ALA A 35 27.16 -4.75 22.46
CA ALA A 35 26.61 -6.06 22.20
C ALA A 35 25.28 -6.31 22.94
N GLN A 36 25.21 -5.90 24.22
CA GLN A 36 23.98 -5.99 25.02
C GLN A 36 22.86 -5.08 24.48
N ALA A 37 23.20 -3.87 24.04
CA ALA A 37 22.24 -2.97 23.40
C ALA A 37 21.68 -3.56 22.09
N THR A 38 22.55 -4.17 21.28
CA THR A 38 22.17 -4.86 20.04
C THR A 38 21.32 -6.10 20.33
N ALA A 39 21.70 -6.93 21.31
CA ALA A 39 20.92 -8.10 21.72
C ALA A 39 19.52 -7.71 22.22
N LEU A 40 19.42 -6.63 23.00
CA LEU A 40 18.14 -6.08 23.43
C LEU A 40 17.28 -5.62 22.23
N ALA A 41 17.88 -4.88 21.29
CA ALA A 41 17.21 -4.39 20.10
C ALA A 41 16.73 -5.50 19.16
N CYS A 42 17.42 -6.63 19.13
CA CYS A 42 17.08 -7.82 18.35
C CYS A 42 16.07 -8.76 19.06
N SER A 43 15.68 -8.49 20.29
CA SER A 43 14.65 -9.22 21.01
C SER A 43 13.29 -8.51 20.90
N LEU A 44 12.18 -9.24 21.08
CA LEU A 44 10.88 -8.60 21.24
C LEU A 44 10.73 -8.00 22.64
N PRO A 45 10.14 -6.78 22.78
CA PRO A 45 9.90 -6.17 24.08
C PRO A 45 9.16 -7.09 25.07
N LYS A 46 8.17 -7.85 24.57
CA LYS A 46 7.40 -8.82 25.36
C LYS A 46 8.27 -9.90 25.99
N GLU A 47 9.29 -10.37 25.32
CA GLU A 47 10.25 -11.38 25.80
C GLU A 47 11.09 -10.86 26.96
N LYS A 48 11.19 -9.53 27.08
CA LYS A 48 11.89 -8.81 28.15
C LYS A 48 10.94 -8.24 29.21
N GLY A 49 9.68 -8.70 29.23
CA GLY A 49 8.66 -8.28 30.19
C GLY A 49 8.18 -6.83 29.99
N VAL A 50 8.32 -6.27 28.78
CA VAL A 50 7.89 -4.90 28.49
C VAL A 50 6.65 -4.94 27.58
N ALA A 51 5.59 -4.24 27.97
CA ALA A 51 4.32 -4.19 27.26
C ALA A 51 4.37 -3.22 26.06
N LEU A 52 5.27 -3.48 25.12
CA LEU A 52 5.44 -2.73 23.88
C LEU A 52 5.43 -3.70 22.69
N SER A 53 4.97 -3.24 21.53
CA SER A 53 5.00 -4.00 20.28
C SER A 53 6.39 -3.98 19.62
N ARG A 54 7.18 -2.95 19.87
CA ARG A 54 8.54 -2.74 19.31
C ARG A 54 9.36 -1.81 20.17
N TRP A 55 10.68 -1.91 20.03
CA TRP A 55 11.59 -1.00 20.71
C TRP A 55 11.67 0.35 20.02
N SER A 56 11.64 1.41 20.79
CA SER A 56 12.16 2.73 20.40
C SER A 56 13.59 2.92 20.95
N LEU A 57 14.33 3.89 20.40
CA LEU A 57 15.65 4.23 20.94
C LEU A 57 15.57 4.64 22.42
N ALA A 58 14.58 5.44 22.77
CA ALA A 58 14.39 5.91 24.14
C ALA A 58 14.11 4.75 25.11
N GLU A 59 13.28 3.79 24.72
CA GLU A 59 12.99 2.63 25.56
C GLU A 59 14.20 1.70 25.73
N ILE A 60 15.01 1.53 24.68
CA ILE A 60 16.28 0.76 24.79
C ILE A 60 17.21 1.45 25.77
N VAL A 61 17.41 2.76 25.63
CA VAL A 61 18.26 3.54 26.56
C VAL A 61 17.75 3.41 27.99
N LYS A 62 16.46 3.63 28.20
CA LYS A 62 15.84 3.49 29.53
C LYS A 62 16.05 2.08 30.11
N ARG A 63 15.94 1.04 29.29
CA ARG A 63 16.15 -0.34 29.73
C ARG A 63 17.62 -0.61 30.09
N LEU A 64 18.58 -0.14 29.28
CA LEU A 64 20.01 -0.26 29.58
C LEU A 64 20.38 0.46 30.86
N GLN A 65 19.80 1.62 31.12
CA GLN A 65 19.98 2.37 32.37
C GLN A 65 19.36 1.65 33.57
N ALA A 66 18.12 1.16 33.43
CA ALA A 66 17.43 0.45 34.49
C ALA A 66 18.12 -0.87 34.90
N LEU A 67 18.73 -1.56 33.93
CA LEU A 67 19.53 -2.77 34.19
C LEU A 67 20.95 -2.47 34.66
N GLN A 68 21.31 -1.22 34.90
CA GLN A 68 22.64 -0.77 35.30
C GLN A 68 23.76 -1.19 34.32
N ILE A 69 23.43 -1.51 33.09
CA ILE A 69 24.37 -1.88 32.02
C ILE A 69 25.17 -0.66 31.58
N ALA A 70 24.50 0.47 31.42
CA ALA A 70 25.09 1.72 31.02
C ALA A 70 24.28 2.92 31.58
N PRO A 71 24.43 3.26 32.87
CA PRO A 71 23.61 4.30 33.52
C PRO A 71 23.69 5.68 32.87
N ALA A 72 24.81 6.03 32.25
CA ALA A 72 25.04 7.32 31.61
C ALA A 72 24.93 7.31 30.09
N ILE A 73 24.36 6.23 29.48
CA ILE A 73 24.25 6.14 28.02
C ILE A 73 23.19 7.10 27.46
N SER A 74 23.53 7.79 26.39
CA SER A 74 22.61 8.69 25.69
C SER A 74 21.94 8.01 24.48
N THR A 75 20.75 8.50 24.11
CA THR A 75 20.02 8.06 22.92
C THR A 75 20.87 8.25 21.65
N SER A 76 21.63 9.32 21.53
CA SER A 76 22.50 9.57 20.37
C SER A 76 23.65 8.58 20.27
N THR A 77 24.15 8.02 21.37
CA THR A 77 25.17 6.98 21.36
C THR A 77 24.58 5.67 20.81
N VAL A 78 23.43 5.24 21.33
CA VAL A 78 22.73 4.03 20.84
C VAL A 78 22.31 4.19 19.38
N TRP A 79 21.85 5.38 19.00
CA TRP A 79 21.49 5.69 17.60
C TRP A 79 22.69 5.51 16.66
N ARG A 80 23.86 6.05 17.02
CA ARG A 80 25.10 5.89 16.22
C ARG A 80 25.50 4.42 16.06
N TRP A 81 25.40 3.62 17.12
CA TRP A 81 25.69 2.19 17.05
C TRP A 81 24.75 1.47 16.08
N PHE A 82 23.44 1.73 16.21
CA PHE A 82 22.44 1.09 15.35
C PHE A 82 22.50 1.58 13.90
N GLN A 83 22.94 2.79 13.65
CA GLN A 83 23.20 3.25 12.27
C GLN A 83 24.39 2.48 11.67
N ALA A 84 25.48 2.30 12.42
CA ALA A 84 26.64 1.52 11.98
C ALA A 84 26.27 0.05 11.71
N ASP A 85 25.40 -0.54 12.56
CA ASP A 85 24.94 -1.92 12.44
C ASP A 85 23.73 -2.07 11.47
N LYS A 86 23.26 -0.96 10.85
CA LYS A 86 22.04 -0.90 10.02
C LYS A 86 20.79 -1.43 10.74
N LEU A 87 20.75 -1.40 12.06
CA LEU A 87 19.70 -1.90 12.92
C LEU A 87 18.64 -0.83 13.19
N LYS A 88 17.37 -1.15 12.95
CA LYS A 88 16.23 -0.22 13.11
C LYS A 88 15.05 -0.90 13.83
N PRO A 89 15.15 -1.18 15.15
CA PRO A 89 14.16 -1.96 15.88
C PRO A 89 12.78 -1.26 16.01
N TRP A 90 12.71 0.03 15.70
CA TRP A 90 11.46 0.79 15.61
C TRP A 90 10.71 0.61 14.27
N ARG A 91 11.34 -0.01 13.25
CA ARG A 91 10.71 -0.32 11.97
C ARG A 91 10.19 -1.75 11.98
N PHE A 92 9.11 -1.96 11.26
CA PHE A 92 8.61 -3.30 10.97
C PHE A 92 8.26 -3.38 9.49
N HIS A 93 8.35 -4.57 8.95
CA HIS A 93 7.79 -4.93 7.67
C HIS A 93 6.77 -6.04 7.92
N SER A 94 5.59 -5.92 7.32
CA SER A 94 4.69 -7.06 7.31
C SER A 94 5.33 -8.19 6.50
N TRP A 95 5.41 -9.34 7.11
CA TRP A 95 5.95 -10.53 6.48
C TRP A 95 4.87 -11.59 6.44
N GLN A 96 4.63 -12.10 5.23
CA GLN A 96 3.65 -13.14 5.03
C GLN A 96 4.37 -14.49 4.85
N HIS A 97 4.09 -15.40 5.76
CA HIS A 97 4.57 -16.78 5.63
C HIS A 97 3.62 -17.54 4.71
N ILE A 98 4.15 -18.04 3.58
CA ILE A 98 3.41 -18.88 2.65
C ILE A 98 3.55 -20.32 3.14
N LEU A 99 2.47 -20.85 3.74
CA LEU A 99 2.44 -22.19 4.32
C LEU A 99 2.59 -23.27 3.25
N ASP A 100 1.94 -23.11 2.11
CA ASP A 100 1.94 -24.04 0.99
C ASP A 100 2.37 -23.29 -0.27
N ARG A 101 3.66 -23.41 -0.61
CA ARG A 101 4.25 -22.73 -1.77
C ARG A 101 3.71 -23.25 -3.09
N GLN A 102 3.47 -24.55 -3.19
CA GLN A 102 2.99 -25.15 -4.43
C GLN A 102 1.58 -24.68 -4.73
N LYS A 103 0.68 -24.77 -3.76
CA LYS A 103 -0.70 -24.30 -3.89
C LYS A 103 -0.79 -22.80 -4.14
N PHE A 104 0.14 -22.02 -3.57
CA PHE A 104 0.26 -20.59 -3.84
C PHE A 104 0.64 -20.35 -5.30
N LEU A 105 1.65 -21.05 -5.82
CA LEU A 105 2.10 -20.94 -7.21
C LEU A 105 1.01 -21.35 -8.20
N GLU A 106 0.31 -22.45 -7.94
CA GLU A 106 -0.79 -22.95 -8.78
C GLU A 106 -1.90 -21.89 -8.98
N ARG A 107 -2.17 -21.07 -7.96
CA ARG A 107 -3.16 -20.00 -8.04
C ARG A 107 -2.60 -18.67 -8.55
N ALA A 108 -1.38 -18.31 -8.18
CA ALA A 108 -0.79 -17.03 -8.55
C ALA A 108 -0.31 -17.00 -10.00
N ARG A 109 0.25 -18.11 -10.52
CA ARG A 109 0.80 -18.21 -11.87
C ARG A 109 -0.24 -17.85 -12.96
N PRO A 110 -1.44 -18.44 -13.01
CA PRO A 110 -2.43 -18.11 -14.03
C PRO A 110 -2.83 -16.63 -14.03
N ILE A 111 -2.86 -16.00 -12.86
CA ILE A 111 -3.18 -14.58 -12.71
C ILE A 111 -2.07 -13.71 -13.29
N LEU A 112 -0.81 -14.03 -12.97
CA LEU A 112 0.35 -13.30 -13.50
C LEU A 112 0.49 -13.47 -15.02
N GLU A 113 0.24 -14.66 -15.55
CA GLU A 113 0.22 -14.91 -17.00
C GLU A 113 -0.87 -14.08 -17.70
N VAL A 114 -2.05 -13.95 -17.09
CA VAL A 114 -3.11 -13.07 -17.58
C VAL A 114 -2.67 -11.61 -17.58
N TYR A 115 -1.97 -11.16 -16.54
CA TYR A 115 -1.47 -9.78 -16.48
C TYR A 115 -0.42 -9.50 -17.55
N GLU A 116 0.50 -10.42 -17.79
CA GLU A 116 1.53 -10.29 -18.82
C GLU A 116 0.94 -10.25 -20.24
N LYS A 117 -0.14 -11.00 -20.48
CA LYS A 117 -0.75 -11.18 -21.81
C LYS A 117 -2.06 -10.42 -22.00
N ALA A 118 -2.45 -9.55 -21.06
CA ALA A 118 -3.78 -8.96 -21.01
C ALA A 118 -4.20 -8.26 -22.32
N VAL A 119 -3.30 -7.52 -22.95
CA VAL A 119 -3.56 -6.80 -24.21
C VAL A 119 -3.77 -7.77 -25.38
N GLU A 120 -2.96 -8.82 -25.46
CA GLU A 120 -3.09 -9.88 -26.47
C GLU A 120 -4.39 -10.66 -26.27
N LEU A 121 -4.69 -11.04 -25.03
CA LEU A 121 -5.93 -11.72 -24.67
C LEU A 121 -7.15 -10.92 -25.10
N LEU A 122 -7.17 -9.60 -24.83
CA LEU A 122 -8.30 -8.75 -25.21
C LEU A 122 -8.46 -8.67 -26.73
N ARG A 123 -7.37 -8.57 -27.52
CA ARG A 123 -7.41 -8.63 -28.99
C ARG A 123 -7.99 -9.93 -29.51
N ASN A 124 -7.77 -11.02 -28.79
CA ASN A 124 -8.29 -12.34 -29.10
C ASN A 124 -9.68 -12.61 -28.48
N GLY A 125 -10.42 -11.58 -28.06
CA GLY A 125 -11.77 -11.71 -27.52
C GLY A 125 -11.83 -12.29 -26.09
N VAL A 126 -10.77 -12.25 -25.33
CA VAL A 126 -10.70 -12.65 -23.91
C VAL A 126 -10.46 -11.41 -23.06
N TRP A 127 -11.43 -11.06 -22.23
CA TRP A 127 -11.36 -9.88 -21.36
C TRP A 127 -11.11 -10.28 -19.92
N ALA A 128 -10.05 -9.75 -19.32
CA ALA A 128 -9.70 -9.97 -17.93
C ALA A 128 -10.02 -8.73 -17.07
N VAL A 129 -10.71 -8.93 -15.96
CA VAL A 129 -11.15 -7.90 -15.04
C VAL A 129 -10.79 -8.29 -13.60
N CYS A 130 -10.04 -7.45 -12.93
CA CYS A 130 -9.86 -7.51 -11.48
C CYS A 130 -11.09 -6.90 -10.81
N VAL A 131 -11.76 -7.65 -9.96
CA VAL A 131 -12.96 -7.19 -9.26
C VAL A 131 -12.77 -7.30 -7.75
N ASP A 132 -13.27 -6.29 -7.02
CA ASP A 132 -13.22 -6.27 -5.56
C ASP A 132 -14.19 -5.21 -5.00
N GLU A 133 -14.30 -5.12 -3.66
CA GLU A 133 -15.07 -4.08 -3.01
C GLU A 133 -14.22 -3.19 -2.08
N LYS A 134 -14.37 -1.87 -2.23
CA LYS A 134 -13.88 -0.91 -1.23
C LYS A 134 -14.98 -0.67 -0.20
N THR A 135 -14.73 -1.13 1.01
CA THR A 135 -15.75 -1.17 2.07
C THR A 135 -15.72 0.05 2.97
N SER A 136 -16.89 0.37 3.55
CA SER A 136 -17.05 1.37 4.62
C SER A 136 -16.50 2.76 4.27
N ILE A 137 -16.75 3.22 3.04
CA ILE A 137 -16.38 4.56 2.60
C ILE A 137 -17.32 5.54 3.31
N GLN A 138 -16.78 6.28 4.27
CA GLN A 138 -17.56 7.22 5.09
C GLN A 138 -17.77 8.54 4.35
N ALA A 139 -18.99 9.07 4.39
CA ALA A 139 -19.25 10.48 4.12
C ALA A 139 -19.03 11.28 5.41
N ARG A 140 -18.12 12.25 5.39
CA ARG A 140 -17.81 13.12 6.52
C ARG A 140 -18.10 14.56 6.10
N GLN A 141 -19.07 15.17 6.74
CA GLN A 141 -19.35 16.58 6.59
C GLN A 141 -18.49 17.36 7.57
N LEU A 142 -17.55 18.14 7.07
CA LEU A 142 -16.72 19.01 7.91
C LEU A 142 -17.60 20.14 8.51
N GLU A 143 -17.26 20.59 9.73
CA GLU A 143 -17.96 21.71 10.37
C GLU A 143 -17.68 23.06 9.66
N GLN A 144 -16.56 23.14 8.95
CA GLN A 144 -16.15 24.29 8.17
C GLN A 144 -15.64 23.84 6.82
N GLU A 145 -15.93 24.62 5.77
CA GLU A 145 -15.40 24.37 4.44
C GLU A 145 -13.87 24.40 4.41
N PRO A 146 -13.22 23.54 3.61
CA PRO A 146 -11.79 23.59 3.44
C PRO A 146 -11.32 24.95 2.89
N VAL A 147 -10.29 25.52 3.52
CA VAL A 147 -9.69 26.76 3.02
C VAL A 147 -8.63 26.42 1.99
N PRO A 148 -8.71 26.96 0.76
CA PRO A 148 -7.74 26.70 -0.29
C PRO A 148 -6.31 27.07 0.11
N ALA A 149 -5.32 26.40 -0.50
CA ALA A 149 -3.92 26.73 -0.32
C ALA A 149 -3.59 28.16 -0.80
N LYS A 150 -2.66 28.79 -0.09
CA LYS A 150 -2.04 30.08 -0.46
C LYS A 150 -0.53 29.92 -0.43
N PRO A 151 0.27 30.86 -1.00
CA PRO A 151 1.71 30.83 -0.83
C PRO A 151 2.10 30.62 0.63
N GLU A 152 2.99 29.65 0.91
CA GLU A 152 3.44 29.24 2.25
C GLU A 152 2.37 28.65 3.19
N GLN A 153 1.14 28.53 2.74
CA GLN A 153 0.05 27.93 3.51
C GLN A 153 -0.60 26.75 2.75
N PRO A 154 -0.56 25.54 3.30
CA PRO A 154 -1.26 24.39 2.70
C PRO A 154 -2.78 24.54 2.82
N VAL A 155 -3.53 23.65 2.17
CA VAL A 155 -4.99 23.54 2.38
C VAL A 155 -5.29 23.30 3.86
N HIS A 156 -6.16 24.10 4.43
CA HIS A 156 -6.60 23.92 5.81
C HIS A 156 -7.93 23.17 5.83
N VAL A 157 -8.00 22.11 6.60
CA VAL A 157 -9.17 21.25 6.74
C VAL A 157 -9.58 21.22 8.21
N ALA A 158 -10.87 21.45 8.48
CA ALA A 158 -11.40 21.39 9.85
C ALA A 158 -11.20 20.00 10.44
N PRO A 159 -10.72 19.86 11.69
CA PRO A 159 -10.52 18.56 12.32
C PRO A 159 -11.83 17.90 12.75
N ARG A 160 -12.89 18.69 12.93
CA ARG A 160 -14.22 18.23 13.37
C ARG A 160 -15.13 17.97 12.18
N TYR A 161 -15.90 16.88 12.28
CA TYR A 161 -16.84 16.49 11.25
C TYR A 161 -18.05 15.75 11.83
N LYS A 162 -19.16 15.80 11.10
CA LYS A 162 -20.34 14.95 11.34
C LYS A 162 -20.29 13.76 10.39
N ARG A 163 -20.63 12.57 10.87
CA ARG A 163 -20.73 11.37 10.03
C ARG A 163 -22.11 11.34 9.37
N GLN A 164 -22.12 11.25 8.04
CA GLN A 164 -23.34 11.18 7.23
C GLN A 164 -23.64 9.74 6.76
N GLY A 165 -22.96 8.75 7.32
CA GLY A 165 -23.09 7.34 6.97
C GLY A 165 -21.89 6.80 6.20
N ALA A 166 -22.04 5.57 5.68
CA ALA A 166 -21.02 4.92 4.88
C ALA A 166 -21.66 4.13 3.75
N LEU A 167 -20.97 4.01 2.63
CA LEU A 167 -21.35 3.16 1.50
C LEU A 167 -20.24 2.19 1.14
N GLN A 168 -20.56 1.24 0.28
CA GLN A 168 -19.66 0.28 -0.31
C GLN A 168 -19.51 0.62 -1.80
N LEU A 169 -18.34 0.36 -2.36
CA LEU A 169 -18.10 0.46 -3.80
C LEU A 169 -17.68 -0.90 -4.31
N PHE A 170 -18.51 -1.55 -5.12
CA PHE A 170 -18.09 -2.65 -5.98
C PHE A 170 -17.41 -2.05 -7.20
N ALA A 171 -16.25 -2.57 -7.55
CA ALA A 171 -15.51 -2.04 -8.68
C ALA A 171 -14.82 -3.13 -9.49
N GLY A 172 -14.63 -2.85 -10.78
CA GLY A 172 -13.90 -3.67 -11.72
C GLY A 172 -12.84 -2.84 -12.44
N LEU A 173 -11.65 -3.41 -12.59
CA LEU A 173 -10.56 -2.84 -13.37
C LEU A 173 -10.22 -3.74 -14.53
N SER A 174 -10.41 -3.26 -15.75
CA SER A 174 -9.97 -3.94 -16.97
C SER A 174 -8.44 -3.95 -17.02
N VAL A 175 -7.86 -5.14 -17.03
CA VAL A 175 -6.41 -5.31 -16.95
C VAL A 175 -5.71 -4.78 -18.21
N ALA A 176 -6.30 -5.00 -19.37
CA ALA A 176 -5.68 -4.70 -20.66
C ALA A 176 -5.62 -3.20 -21.00
N ASP A 177 -6.68 -2.47 -20.70
CA ASP A 177 -6.86 -1.07 -21.12
C ASP A 177 -7.04 -0.10 -19.96
N GLY A 178 -7.14 -0.62 -18.74
CA GLY A 178 -7.23 0.18 -17.53
C GLY A 178 -8.57 0.90 -17.32
N TYR A 179 -9.64 0.52 -18.04
CA TYR A 179 -10.99 1.01 -17.75
C TYR A 179 -11.47 0.58 -16.37
N LYS A 180 -12.15 1.48 -15.68
CA LYS A 180 -12.71 1.26 -14.35
C LYS A 180 -14.22 1.23 -14.43
N TYR A 181 -14.80 0.30 -13.72
CA TYR A 181 -16.25 0.11 -13.58
C TYR A 181 -16.58 0.17 -12.10
N GLY A 182 -17.72 0.73 -11.75
CA GLY A 182 -18.10 0.84 -10.35
C GLY A 182 -19.60 0.90 -10.15
N GLN A 183 -20.02 0.48 -8.98
CA GLN A 183 -21.38 0.62 -8.49
C GLN A 183 -21.33 0.81 -6.98
N THR A 184 -21.94 1.86 -6.49
CA THR A 184 -22.10 2.09 -5.05
C THR A 184 -23.28 1.32 -4.49
N SER A 185 -23.16 0.84 -3.26
CA SER A 185 -24.21 0.12 -2.55
C SER A 185 -24.17 0.46 -1.06
N GLU A 186 -25.31 0.37 -0.39
CA GLU A 186 -25.37 0.50 1.07
C GLU A 186 -24.80 -0.73 1.78
N ARG A 187 -24.85 -1.88 1.15
CA ARG A 187 -24.44 -3.17 1.72
C ARG A 187 -23.48 -3.92 0.82
N LYS A 188 -22.73 -4.87 1.39
CA LYS A 188 -21.77 -5.72 0.68
C LYS A 188 -22.12 -7.21 0.83
N ARG A 189 -23.29 -7.57 0.38
CA ARG A 189 -23.75 -8.97 0.39
C ARG A 189 -23.46 -9.62 -0.97
N PHE A 190 -23.52 -10.92 -1.02
CA PHE A 190 -23.38 -11.65 -2.28
C PHE A 190 -24.41 -11.19 -3.35
N ILE A 191 -25.65 -10.91 -2.94
CA ILE A 191 -26.67 -10.39 -3.86
C ILE A 191 -26.31 -9.01 -4.44
N ASP A 192 -25.66 -8.16 -3.65
CA ASP A 192 -25.22 -6.83 -4.10
C ASP A 192 -24.07 -6.98 -5.09
N PHE A 193 -23.17 -7.94 -4.87
CA PHE A 193 -22.12 -8.31 -5.82
C PHE A 193 -22.67 -8.89 -7.12
N GLN A 194 -23.67 -9.78 -7.03
CA GLN A 194 -24.38 -10.31 -8.20
C GLN A 194 -25.01 -9.19 -9.03
N ALA A 195 -25.65 -8.20 -8.37
CA ALA A 195 -26.22 -7.04 -9.04
C ALA A 195 -25.16 -6.24 -9.79
N PHE A 196 -23.98 -6.03 -9.19
CA PHE A 196 -22.85 -5.36 -9.85
C PHE A 196 -22.39 -6.13 -11.11
N LEU A 197 -22.26 -7.45 -11.04
CA LEU A 197 -21.88 -8.25 -12.21
C LEU A 197 -22.94 -8.17 -13.31
N LEU A 198 -24.23 -8.30 -12.96
CA LEU A 198 -25.34 -8.28 -13.90
C LEU A 198 -25.57 -6.91 -14.55
N GLN A 199 -25.40 -5.83 -13.79
CA GLN A 199 -25.74 -4.49 -14.26
C GLN A 199 -24.54 -3.77 -14.90
N VAL A 200 -23.30 -4.16 -14.57
CA VAL A 200 -22.11 -3.43 -14.99
C VAL A 200 -21.15 -4.31 -15.80
N ILE A 201 -20.71 -5.44 -15.26
CA ILE A 201 -19.61 -6.22 -15.89
C ILE A 201 -20.11 -7.03 -17.09
N PHE A 202 -21.22 -7.74 -16.97
CA PHE A 202 -21.69 -8.59 -18.08
C PHE A 202 -22.21 -7.78 -19.27
N PRO A 203 -22.98 -6.68 -19.09
CA PRO A 203 -23.35 -5.82 -20.20
C PRO A 203 -22.12 -5.27 -20.94
N GLU A 204 -21.07 -4.92 -20.20
CA GLU A 204 -19.82 -4.45 -20.81
C GLU A 204 -19.10 -5.56 -21.57
N ALA A 205 -19.05 -6.80 -21.06
CA ALA A 205 -18.47 -7.94 -21.76
C ALA A 205 -19.19 -8.19 -23.09
N LEU A 206 -20.52 -8.13 -23.09
CA LEU A 206 -21.35 -8.26 -24.30
C LEU A 206 -21.12 -7.09 -25.27
N ARG A 207 -21.08 -5.85 -24.78
CA ARG A 207 -20.77 -4.65 -25.58
C ARG A 207 -19.41 -4.75 -26.26
N ARG A 208 -18.40 -5.28 -25.55
CA ARG A 208 -17.06 -5.53 -26.08
C ARG A 208 -17.00 -6.73 -27.04
N LYS A 209 -18.08 -7.49 -27.16
CA LYS A 209 -18.17 -8.69 -28.02
C LYS A 209 -17.08 -9.72 -27.71
N VAL A 210 -16.68 -9.84 -26.45
CA VAL A 210 -15.72 -10.87 -26.03
C VAL A 210 -16.43 -12.21 -25.87
N HIS A 211 -15.75 -13.29 -26.22
CA HIS A 211 -16.28 -14.64 -26.04
C HIS A 211 -15.89 -15.27 -24.69
N THR A 212 -14.89 -14.68 -24.01
CA THR A 212 -14.45 -15.14 -22.69
C THR A 212 -14.21 -13.96 -21.75
N LEU A 213 -14.82 -14.02 -20.58
CA LEU A 213 -14.59 -13.10 -19.46
C LEU A 213 -13.82 -13.84 -18.37
N ILE A 214 -12.68 -13.28 -17.96
CA ILE A 214 -11.89 -13.75 -16.81
C ILE A 214 -12.12 -12.79 -15.66
N LEU A 215 -12.73 -13.27 -14.58
CA LEU A 215 -12.88 -12.54 -13.32
C LEU A 215 -11.76 -12.93 -12.37
N ILE A 216 -11.00 -11.95 -11.89
CA ILE A 216 -9.93 -12.13 -10.89
C ILE A 216 -10.47 -11.62 -9.56
N LEU A 217 -10.64 -12.52 -8.60
CA LEU A 217 -11.35 -12.29 -7.35
C LEU A 217 -10.56 -12.82 -6.15
N ASP A 218 -10.76 -12.20 -5.00
CA ASP A 218 -10.34 -12.77 -3.73
C ASP A 218 -11.34 -13.83 -3.21
N ASN A 219 -10.96 -14.53 -2.14
CA ASN A 219 -11.81 -15.56 -1.52
C ASN A 219 -12.73 -14.98 -0.44
N GLY A 220 -13.04 -13.68 -0.48
CA GLY A 220 -13.89 -13.00 0.49
C GLY A 220 -15.31 -13.57 0.53
N PRO A 221 -16.00 -13.47 1.68
CA PRO A 221 -17.36 -13.99 1.83
C PRO A 221 -18.36 -13.27 0.92
N THR A 222 -18.12 -12.03 0.55
CA THR A 222 -18.92 -11.24 -0.39
C THR A 222 -19.00 -11.90 -1.76
N HIS A 223 -17.88 -12.50 -2.21
CA HIS A 223 -17.80 -13.20 -3.50
C HIS A 223 -18.36 -14.62 -3.47
N ALA A 224 -18.67 -15.15 -2.27
CA ALA A 224 -19.25 -16.48 -2.06
C ALA A 224 -18.60 -17.60 -2.91
N PRO A 225 -17.28 -17.90 -2.73
CA PRO A 225 -16.51 -18.78 -3.65
C PRO A 225 -17.17 -20.13 -3.95
N LYS A 226 -17.89 -20.70 -2.98
CA LYS A 226 -18.56 -22.00 -3.14
C LYS A 226 -19.81 -21.97 -4.04
N ARG A 227 -20.39 -20.80 -4.29
CA ARG A 227 -21.66 -20.64 -5.03
C ARG A 227 -21.52 -19.81 -6.30
N LEU A 228 -20.48 -18.99 -6.39
CA LEU A 228 -20.35 -18.04 -7.50
C LEU A 228 -20.29 -18.75 -8.85
N GLU A 229 -19.44 -19.76 -8.99
CA GLU A 229 -19.22 -20.42 -10.29
C GLU A 229 -20.47 -21.11 -10.82
N SER A 230 -21.24 -21.78 -9.94
CA SER A 230 -22.53 -22.38 -10.35
C SER A 230 -23.55 -21.31 -10.75
N TRP A 231 -23.63 -20.21 -10.00
CA TRP A 231 -24.49 -19.10 -10.34
C TRP A 231 -24.10 -18.44 -11.68
N LEU A 232 -22.80 -18.26 -11.95
CA LEU A 232 -22.32 -17.72 -13.22
C LEU A 232 -22.73 -18.59 -14.41
N GLN A 233 -22.59 -19.91 -14.28
CA GLN A 233 -23.02 -20.87 -15.31
C GLN A 233 -24.56 -20.83 -15.54
N GLU A 234 -25.32 -20.69 -14.47
CA GLU A 234 -26.76 -20.52 -14.53
C GLU A 234 -27.15 -19.24 -15.28
N GLN A 235 -26.51 -18.09 -14.96
CA GLN A 235 -26.78 -16.81 -15.62
C GLN A 235 -26.47 -16.87 -17.14
N VAL A 236 -25.35 -17.47 -17.52
CA VAL A 236 -25.01 -17.67 -18.95
C VAL A 236 -26.07 -18.47 -19.68
N LYS A 237 -26.57 -19.56 -19.06
CA LYS A 237 -27.61 -20.40 -19.64
C LYS A 237 -28.96 -19.67 -19.73
N LEU A 238 -29.40 -19.06 -18.63
CA LEU A 238 -30.69 -18.36 -18.55
C LEU A 238 -30.82 -17.24 -19.59
N ASN A 239 -29.72 -16.50 -19.80
CA ASN A 239 -29.73 -15.36 -20.72
C ASN A 239 -29.23 -15.73 -22.13
N ASN A 240 -28.86 -16.98 -22.36
CA ASN A 240 -28.31 -17.47 -23.62
C ASN A 240 -27.15 -16.59 -24.13
N TRP A 241 -26.25 -16.18 -23.23
CA TRP A 241 -25.12 -15.34 -23.60
C TRP A 241 -24.04 -16.12 -24.34
N PRO A 242 -23.48 -15.60 -25.45
CA PRO A 242 -22.35 -16.19 -26.15
C PRO A 242 -21.04 -15.89 -25.40
N LEU A 243 -21.01 -16.18 -24.10
CA LEU A 243 -19.95 -15.79 -23.20
C LEU A 243 -19.55 -16.95 -22.30
N THR A 244 -18.25 -17.27 -22.26
CA THR A 244 -17.67 -18.17 -21.26
C THR A 244 -17.12 -17.34 -20.12
N ILE A 245 -17.52 -17.61 -18.88
CA ILE A 245 -17.01 -16.90 -17.69
C ILE A 245 -16.08 -17.84 -16.92
N LYS A 246 -14.85 -17.38 -16.69
CA LYS A 246 -13.83 -18.07 -15.89
C LYS A 246 -13.50 -17.25 -14.66
N VAL A 247 -13.35 -17.89 -13.51
CA VAL A 247 -12.92 -17.23 -12.27
C VAL A 247 -11.50 -17.66 -11.93
N LEU A 248 -10.63 -16.70 -11.69
CA LEU A 248 -9.30 -16.91 -11.14
C LEU A 248 -9.29 -16.41 -9.69
N TRP A 249 -9.25 -17.35 -8.77
CA TRP A 249 -9.22 -17.06 -7.35
C TRP A 249 -7.80 -16.72 -6.89
N LEU A 250 -7.65 -15.57 -6.24
CA LEU A 250 -6.38 -15.18 -5.60
C LEU A 250 -5.95 -16.24 -4.56
N PRO A 251 -4.67 -16.44 -4.36
CA PRO A 251 -4.19 -17.16 -3.19
C PRO A 251 -4.69 -16.49 -1.91
N THR A 252 -4.83 -17.24 -0.84
CA THR A 252 -5.30 -16.70 0.45
C THR A 252 -4.33 -15.64 0.98
N HIS A 253 -4.87 -14.53 1.51
CA HIS A 253 -4.10 -13.40 2.04
C HIS A 253 -3.19 -12.68 1.02
N THR A 254 -3.59 -12.62 -0.25
CA THR A 254 -2.81 -11.96 -1.31
C THR A 254 -3.57 -10.87 -2.05
N SER A 255 -4.35 -10.08 -1.35
CA SER A 255 -5.05 -8.92 -1.94
C SER A 255 -4.10 -8.00 -2.75
N TRP A 256 -2.82 -7.89 -2.34
CA TRP A 256 -1.81 -7.14 -3.06
C TRP A 256 -1.60 -7.61 -4.52
N LEU A 257 -1.96 -8.85 -4.85
CA LEU A 257 -1.91 -9.38 -6.20
C LEU A 257 -3.11 -8.92 -7.05
N ASN A 258 -4.19 -8.43 -6.44
CA ASN A 258 -5.32 -7.85 -7.13
C ASN A 258 -5.00 -6.42 -7.56
N GLN A 259 -4.89 -6.16 -8.88
CA GLN A 259 -4.51 -4.84 -9.38
C GLN A 259 -5.49 -3.73 -8.97
N ILE A 260 -6.76 -4.05 -8.73
CA ILE A 260 -7.76 -3.04 -8.35
C ILE A 260 -7.44 -2.37 -7.01
N GLU A 261 -6.71 -3.03 -6.11
CA GLU A 261 -6.29 -2.46 -4.84
C GLU A 261 -5.36 -1.24 -5.01
N LEU A 262 -4.55 -1.26 -6.07
CA LEU A 262 -3.73 -0.09 -6.42
C LEU A 262 -4.61 1.08 -6.84
N TRP A 263 -5.68 0.81 -7.60
CA TRP A 263 -6.63 1.85 -7.97
C TRP A 263 -7.45 2.34 -6.77
N PHE A 264 -7.86 1.47 -5.84
CA PHE A 264 -8.48 1.91 -4.59
C PHE A 264 -7.58 2.84 -3.78
N SER A 265 -6.27 2.62 -3.83
CA SER A 265 -5.30 3.53 -3.22
C SER A 265 -5.25 4.89 -3.92
N VAL A 266 -5.44 4.93 -5.25
CA VAL A 266 -5.54 6.18 -6.02
C VAL A 266 -6.83 6.92 -5.65
N LEU A 267 -7.97 6.23 -5.66
CA LEU A 267 -9.27 6.77 -5.24
C LEU A 267 -9.19 7.37 -3.82
N GLN A 268 -8.58 6.64 -2.89
CA GLN A 268 -8.40 7.10 -1.52
C GLN A 268 -7.63 8.42 -1.44
N ARG A 269 -6.52 8.53 -2.16
CA ARG A 269 -5.64 9.72 -2.10
C ARG A 269 -6.22 10.91 -2.85
N LYS A 270 -6.87 10.68 -3.99
CA LYS A 270 -7.32 11.77 -4.88
C LYS A 270 -8.70 12.29 -4.56
N LEU A 271 -9.62 11.43 -4.12
CA LEU A 271 -11.01 11.82 -3.86
C LEU A 271 -11.39 11.75 -2.39
N LEU A 272 -10.98 10.68 -1.69
CA LEU A 272 -11.44 10.41 -0.34
C LEU A 272 -10.54 11.01 0.76
N THR A 273 -9.53 11.79 0.37
CA THR A 273 -8.62 12.46 1.31
C THR A 273 -8.18 13.83 0.76
N PRO A 274 -8.52 14.92 1.43
CA PRO A 274 -9.42 15.03 2.59
C PRO A 274 -10.85 14.60 2.26
N ASN A 275 -11.59 14.11 3.27
CA ASN A 275 -12.96 13.63 3.09
C ASN A 275 -13.93 14.74 3.52
N HIS A 276 -14.68 15.28 2.57
CA HIS A 276 -15.73 16.26 2.81
C HIS A 276 -16.91 16.02 1.86
N PHE A 277 -17.97 15.41 2.38
CA PHE A 277 -19.20 15.10 1.65
C PHE A 277 -20.40 15.33 2.57
N ASN A 278 -21.36 16.13 2.11
CA ASN A 278 -22.53 16.52 2.90
C ASN A 278 -23.57 15.41 3.02
N SER A 279 -23.51 14.41 2.14
CA SER A 279 -24.44 13.28 2.13
C SER A 279 -23.83 12.03 1.49
N LEU A 280 -24.48 10.88 1.71
CA LEU A 280 -24.13 9.64 0.99
C LEU A 280 -24.37 9.76 -0.52
N THR A 281 -25.39 10.51 -0.93
CA THR A 281 -25.69 10.74 -2.35
C THR A 281 -24.57 11.53 -3.02
N GLU A 282 -24.09 12.58 -2.39
CA GLU A 282 -22.94 13.36 -2.89
C GLU A 282 -21.67 12.50 -2.99
N LEU A 283 -21.39 11.70 -1.96
CA LEU A 283 -20.26 10.78 -1.98
C LEU A 283 -20.39 9.78 -3.14
N ALA A 284 -21.56 9.18 -3.34
CA ALA A 284 -21.80 8.22 -4.42
C ALA A 284 -21.60 8.89 -5.80
N GLN A 285 -22.19 10.06 -6.02
CA GLN A 285 -22.04 10.83 -7.26
C GLN A 285 -20.59 11.20 -7.53
N SER A 286 -19.86 11.65 -6.50
CA SER A 286 -18.44 12.01 -6.62
C SER A 286 -17.57 10.83 -6.98
N ILE A 287 -17.84 9.64 -6.44
CA ILE A 287 -17.13 8.41 -6.79
C ILE A 287 -17.39 8.03 -8.26
N MET A 288 -18.66 8.09 -8.70
CA MET A 288 -19.00 7.75 -10.09
C MET A 288 -18.43 8.75 -11.07
N GLU A 289 -18.43 10.03 -10.74
CA GLU A 289 -17.79 11.08 -11.54
C GLU A 289 -16.26 10.92 -11.60
N PHE A 290 -15.62 10.53 -10.48
CA PHE A 290 -14.20 10.21 -10.47
C PHE A 290 -13.87 9.06 -11.44
N ILE A 291 -14.67 7.98 -11.41
CA ILE A 291 -14.53 6.85 -12.35
C ILE A 291 -14.69 7.35 -13.79
N ARG A 292 -15.69 8.17 -14.08
CA ARG A 292 -15.92 8.75 -15.40
C ARG A 292 -14.73 9.58 -15.88
N CYS A 293 -14.19 10.44 -15.02
CA CYS A 293 -13.02 11.26 -15.34
C CYS A 293 -11.75 10.42 -15.58
N GLU A 294 -11.49 9.40 -14.75
CA GLU A 294 -10.36 8.49 -14.94
C GLU A 294 -10.49 7.69 -16.26
N ASN A 295 -11.72 7.43 -16.71
CA ASN A 295 -12.01 6.73 -17.96
C ASN A 295 -11.95 7.62 -19.22
N LEU A 296 -11.81 8.94 -19.10
CA LEU A 296 -11.54 9.81 -20.25
C LEU A 296 -10.14 9.56 -20.85
N SER A 297 -9.20 9.10 -20.03
CA SER A 297 -7.84 8.70 -20.47
C SER A 297 -7.40 7.48 -19.66
N PRO A 298 -8.00 6.32 -19.88
CA PRO A 298 -7.72 5.15 -19.08
C PRO A 298 -6.30 4.66 -19.35
N LYS A 299 -5.64 4.22 -18.28
CA LYS A 299 -4.28 3.67 -18.36
C LYS A 299 -4.24 2.35 -17.62
N PRO A 300 -3.74 1.29 -18.26
CA PRO A 300 -3.53 0.02 -17.58
C PRO A 300 -2.44 0.18 -16.50
N ILE A 301 -2.56 -0.65 -15.47
CA ILE A 301 -1.53 -0.69 -14.43
C ILE A 301 -0.30 -1.37 -14.99
N GLN A 302 0.85 -0.69 -14.93
CA GLN A 302 2.13 -1.28 -15.31
C GLN A 302 2.56 -2.29 -14.23
N TRP A 303 2.19 -3.54 -14.44
CA TRP A 303 2.47 -4.60 -13.50
C TRP A 303 3.87 -5.17 -13.73
N SER A 304 4.75 -4.98 -12.75
CA SER A 304 6.17 -5.37 -12.86
C SER A 304 6.51 -6.70 -12.17
N TYR A 305 5.55 -7.34 -11.50
CA TYR A 305 5.75 -8.59 -10.80
C TYR A 305 5.35 -9.76 -11.69
N THR A 306 6.34 -10.46 -12.25
CA THR A 306 6.18 -11.54 -13.22
C THR A 306 6.19 -12.92 -12.56
N VAL A 307 5.76 -13.95 -13.31
CA VAL A 307 5.89 -15.35 -12.89
C VAL A 307 7.33 -15.68 -12.51
N GLN A 308 8.31 -15.27 -13.34
CA GLN A 308 9.73 -15.51 -13.09
C GLN A 308 10.21 -14.86 -11.77
N LYS A 309 9.78 -13.63 -11.48
CA LYS A 309 10.12 -12.96 -10.21
C LYS A 309 9.48 -13.67 -9.02
N LEU A 310 8.29 -14.19 -9.18
CA LEU A 310 7.62 -14.99 -8.15
C LEU A 310 8.41 -16.25 -7.84
N GLU A 311 8.76 -17.02 -8.88
CA GLU A 311 9.52 -18.27 -8.75
C GLU A 311 10.90 -18.04 -8.13
N THR A 312 11.61 -17.01 -8.58
CA THR A 312 12.91 -16.62 -8.01
C THR A 312 12.77 -16.31 -6.52
N LYS A 313 11.79 -15.52 -6.11
CA LYS A 313 11.57 -15.20 -4.68
C LYS A 313 11.23 -16.44 -3.85
N LEU A 314 10.42 -17.33 -4.36
CA LEU A 314 10.06 -18.56 -3.64
C LEU A 314 11.19 -19.59 -3.61
N GLY A 315 12.08 -19.60 -4.60
CA GLY A 315 13.28 -20.42 -4.63
C GLY A 315 14.42 -19.91 -3.76
N THR A 316 14.47 -18.60 -3.46
CA THR A 316 15.56 -17.97 -2.69
C THR A 316 15.31 -17.99 -1.16
N VAL A 317 14.11 -18.37 -0.74
CA VAL A 317 13.75 -18.49 0.69
C VAL A 317 13.87 -19.96 1.11
N LEU A 318 15.11 -20.46 1.06
CA LEU A 318 15.58 -21.68 1.73
C LEU A 318 16.30 -21.29 3.02
#